data_6be3b12697a9e6ebf927b6b5178d1d75
#
_entry.id   6be3b12697a9e6ebf927b6b5178d1d75
#
_cell.length_a   1.000
_cell.length_b   1.000
_cell.length_c   1.000
_cell.angle_alpha   90.00
_cell.angle_beta   90.00
_cell.angle_gamma   90.00
#
_symmetry.space_group_name_H-M   'P 1'
#
loop_
_entity.id
_entity.type
_entity.pdbx_description
1 polymer ?
#
loop_
_entity_poly.entity_id
_entity_poly.type
_entity_poly.pdbx_seq_one_letter_code
_entity_poly.pdbx_strand_id
1 'polypeptide(L)'
;MSVRVDVLSDGYASDRVASTVVLIREDGAVIVVDPGMVSSRDAILDPLHDLGVHEDDVTDVIFSHHHPDHTLNAALFTHARFHDVWAIYQDDVWTDRPADGFFVAPSVELRSTPGHTPQDISTLIHTDEGLVVCTHLWWSAAGPEVDPLADDQELLERSRREVLALAPVKIIPGHGPAFVPSPPTE
;
A
#
# COMPACT_ATOMS: atom_id res chain seq x y z
N MET A 1 13.48 16.98 1.48
CA MET A 1 12.88 16.72 2.84
C MET A 1 12.90 15.22 3.06
N SER A 2 12.96 14.75 4.33
CA SER A 2 12.80 13.32 4.61
C SER A 2 11.39 12.86 4.24
N VAL A 3 11.25 11.63 3.76
CA VAL A 3 9.95 11.03 3.46
C VAL A 3 9.10 10.88 4.75
N ARG A 4 7.81 11.17 4.66
CA ARG A 4 6.84 11.04 5.74
C ARG A 4 5.77 10.02 5.36
N VAL A 5 5.35 9.20 6.33
CA VAL A 5 4.35 8.16 6.16
C VAL A 5 3.27 8.35 7.22
N ASP A 6 2.05 8.63 6.78
CA ASP A 6 0.90 8.84 7.64
C ASP A 6 -0.20 7.82 7.27
N VAL A 7 -0.81 7.17 8.26
CA VAL A 7 -1.98 6.32 8.04
C VAL A 7 -3.21 7.22 8.09
N LEU A 8 -3.92 7.35 6.97
CA LEU A 8 -5.17 8.14 6.90
C LEU A 8 -6.34 7.38 7.54
N SER A 9 -6.41 6.08 7.29
CA SER A 9 -7.45 5.22 7.84
C SER A 9 -6.89 3.84 8.11
N ASP A 10 -7.01 3.33 9.34
CA ASP A 10 -6.75 1.93 9.63
C ASP A 10 -7.83 1.05 8.99
N GLY A 11 -7.40 0.01 8.29
CA GLY A 11 -8.29 -0.99 7.71
C GLY A 11 -8.84 -1.96 8.75
N TYR A 12 -9.78 -2.76 8.31
CA TYR A 12 -10.35 -3.88 9.09
C TYR A 12 -10.94 -4.93 8.15
N ALA A 13 -10.93 -6.18 8.59
CA ALA A 13 -11.57 -7.30 7.88
C ALA A 13 -12.25 -8.22 8.89
N SER A 14 -13.60 -8.18 8.91
CA SER A 14 -14.45 -9.01 9.74
C SER A 14 -15.80 -9.21 9.03
N ASP A 15 -16.93 -8.82 9.66
CA ASP A 15 -18.26 -8.67 9.03
C ASP A 15 -18.34 -7.46 8.09
N ARG A 16 -17.39 -6.57 8.18
CA ARG A 16 -17.15 -5.43 7.28
C ARG A 16 -15.70 -5.44 6.87
N VAL A 17 -15.40 -4.83 5.71
CA VAL A 17 -14.05 -4.71 5.19
C VAL A 17 -13.73 -3.26 4.79
N ALA A 18 -12.51 -2.83 5.10
CA ALA A 18 -11.93 -1.57 4.65
C ALA A 18 -10.42 -1.75 4.51
N SER A 19 -9.82 -1.16 3.49
CA SER A 19 -8.36 -1.11 3.35
C SER A 19 -7.71 -0.18 4.38
N THR A 20 -6.47 -0.43 4.71
CA THR A 20 -5.59 0.57 5.32
C THR A 20 -5.16 1.56 4.24
N VAL A 21 -5.51 2.84 4.42
CA VAL A 21 -5.16 3.90 3.46
C VAL A 21 -3.98 4.69 3.98
N VAL A 22 -2.93 4.83 3.16
CA VAL A 22 -1.67 5.45 3.58
C VAL A 22 -1.35 6.64 2.69
N LEU A 23 -0.87 7.73 3.31
CA LEU A 23 -0.31 8.90 2.66
C LEU A 23 1.22 8.87 2.82
N ILE A 24 1.94 9.00 1.71
CA ILE A 24 3.40 9.15 1.68
C ILE A 24 3.72 10.50 1.06
N ARG A 25 4.58 11.27 1.71
CA ARG A 25 4.98 12.60 1.24
C ARG A 25 6.48 12.75 1.26
N GLU A 26 7.04 13.16 0.13
CA GLU A 26 8.42 13.62 0.00
C GLU A 26 8.53 14.76 -1.01
N ASP A 27 9.71 15.32 -1.24
CA ASP A 27 9.89 16.43 -2.18
C ASP A 27 9.39 16.07 -3.59
N GLY A 28 8.35 16.78 -4.04
CA GLY A 28 7.77 16.60 -5.37
C GLY A 28 6.81 15.42 -5.51
N ALA A 29 6.50 14.67 -4.44
CA ALA A 29 5.58 13.55 -4.50
C ALA A 29 4.62 13.52 -3.29
N VAL A 30 3.33 13.36 -3.59
CA VAL A 30 2.25 13.12 -2.65
C VAL A 30 1.53 11.86 -3.11
N ILE A 31 1.72 10.76 -2.40
CA ILE A 31 1.32 9.42 -2.85
C ILE A 31 0.29 8.85 -1.89
N VAL A 32 -0.82 8.33 -2.42
CA VAL A 32 -1.82 7.59 -1.64
C VAL A 32 -1.75 6.11 -2.02
N VAL A 33 -1.67 5.23 -1.01
CA VAL A 33 -1.69 3.77 -1.18
C VAL A 33 -3.05 3.24 -0.78
N ASP A 34 -3.63 2.40 -1.60
CA ASP A 34 -4.88 1.66 -1.41
C ASP A 34 -6.07 2.52 -0.97
N PRO A 35 -6.49 3.55 -1.73
CA PRO A 35 -7.70 4.30 -1.44
C PRO A 35 -8.94 3.46 -1.77
N GLY A 36 -9.17 2.43 -0.98
CA GLY A 36 -10.21 1.45 -1.18
C GLY A 36 -11.51 1.73 -0.41
N MET A 37 -12.19 0.67 -0.01
CA MET A 37 -13.40 0.79 0.81
C MET A 37 -13.07 1.34 2.19
N VAL A 38 -13.90 2.26 2.64
CA VAL A 38 -13.88 2.88 3.97
C VAL A 38 -15.33 3.11 4.44
N SER A 39 -15.54 3.44 5.70
CA SER A 39 -16.88 3.68 6.26
C SER A 39 -17.61 4.85 5.59
N SER A 40 -16.87 5.91 5.25
CA SER A 40 -17.28 7.03 4.40
C SER A 40 -16.05 7.61 3.70
N ARG A 41 -16.22 8.38 2.63
CA ARG A 41 -15.09 9.07 1.96
C ARG A 41 -14.37 10.04 2.88
N ASP A 42 -15.07 10.61 3.85
CA ASP A 42 -14.50 11.52 4.84
C ASP A 42 -13.42 10.83 5.70
N ALA A 43 -13.49 9.49 5.85
CA ALA A 43 -12.44 8.73 6.53
C ALA A 43 -11.08 8.76 5.79
N ILE A 44 -11.07 9.18 4.52
CA ILE A 44 -9.85 9.46 3.74
C ILE A 44 -9.62 10.97 3.68
N LEU A 45 -10.66 11.75 3.35
CA LEU A 45 -10.51 13.18 3.04
C LEU A 45 -10.24 14.04 4.28
N ASP A 46 -10.92 13.79 5.40
CA ASP A 46 -10.72 14.59 6.61
C ASP A 46 -9.26 14.50 7.13
N PRO A 47 -8.67 13.29 7.36
CA PRO A 47 -7.28 13.21 7.80
C PRO A 47 -6.28 13.70 6.73
N LEU A 48 -6.60 13.59 5.43
CA LEU A 48 -5.79 14.16 4.37
C LEU A 48 -5.73 15.69 4.49
N HIS A 49 -6.92 16.35 4.65
CA HIS A 49 -7.03 17.79 4.82
C HIS A 49 -6.40 18.28 6.14
N ASP A 50 -6.52 17.51 7.24
CA ASP A 50 -5.89 17.83 8.52
C ASP A 50 -4.35 17.84 8.42
N LEU A 51 -3.79 17.06 7.49
CA LEU A 51 -2.37 17.07 7.15
C LEU A 51 -1.98 18.19 6.15
N GLY A 52 -2.94 19.04 5.76
CA GLY A 52 -2.75 20.17 4.85
C GLY A 52 -2.59 19.75 3.38
N VAL A 53 -3.11 18.58 3.01
CA VAL A 53 -3.09 18.05 1.63
C VAL A 53 -4.51 18.06 1.08
N HIS A 54 -4.69 18.58 -0.12
CA HIS A 54 -5.93 18.49 -0.88
C HIS A 54 -5.87 17.27 -1.81
N GLU A 55 -7.00 16.66 -2.17
CA GLU A 55 -7.04 15.52 -3.09
C GLU A 55 -6.43 15.84 -4.47
N ASP A 56 -6.49 17.09 -4.89
CA ASP A 56 -5.88 17.56 -6.15
C ASP A 56 -4.35 17.70 -6.07
N ASP A 57 -3.77 17.71 -4.86
CA ASP A 57 -2.32 17.73 -4.64
C ASP A 57 -1.71 16.34 -4.76
N VAL A 58 -2.52 15.28 -4.75
CA VAL A 58 -2.04 13.90 -4.86
C VAL A 58 -1.49 13.66 -6.26
N THR A 59 -0.21 13.33 -6.32
CA THR A 59 0.51 13.10 -7.58
C THR A 59 0.43 11.67 -8.06
N ASP A 60 0.30 10.72 -7.13
CA ASP A 60 0.34 9.28 -7.42
C ASP A 60 -0.61 8.50 -6.51
N VAL A 61 -1.21 7.45 -7.05
CA VAL A 61 -1.97 6.44 -6.31
C VAL A 61 -1.36 5.08 -6.61
N ILE A 62 -1.11 4.29 -5.58
CA ILE A 62 -0.58 2.92 -5.70
C ILE A 62 -1.66 1.95 -5.25
N PHE A 63 -1.94 0.93 -6.06
CA PHE A 63 -2.78 -0.20 -5.69
C PHE A 63 -1.91 -1.40 -5.36
N SER A 64 -2.05 -1.92 -4.13
CA SER A 64 -1.39 -3.18 -3.76
C SER A 64 -1.90 -4.32 -4.64
N HIS A 65 -3.19 -4.34 -4.94
CA HIS A 65 -3.87 -5.24 -5.87
C HIS A 65 -5.26 -4.68 -6.25
N HIS A 66 -6.03 -5.42 -7.07
CA HIS A 66 -7.24 -4.88 -7.68
C HIS A 66 -8.55 -5.27 -6.99
N HIS A 67 -8.55 -5.80 -5.78
CA HIS A 67 -9.81 -5.99 -5.06
C HIS A 67 -10.47 -4.64 -4.77
N PRO A 68 -11.82 -4.56 -4.82
CA PRO A 68 -12.53 -3.28 -4.64
C PRO A 68 -12.27 -2.58 -3.32
N ASP A 69 -11.98 -3.34 -2.27
CA ASP A 69 -11.65 -2.81 -0.94
C ASP A 69 -10.30 -2.09 -0.90
N HIS A 70 -9.46 -2.21 -1.94
CA HIS A 70 -8.22 -1.46 -2.12
C HIS A 70 -8.30 -0.37 -3.20
N THR A 71 -9.36 -0.35 -4.05
CA THR A 71 -9.39 0.53 -5.23
C THR A 71 -10.62 1.44 -5.32
N LEU A 72 -11.70 1.20 -4.56
CA LEU A 72 -13.03 1.77 -4.80
C LEU A 72 -13.08 3.30 -4.75
N ASN A 73 -12.23 3.96 -3.98
CA ASN A 73 -12.18 5.42 -3.85
C ASN A 73 -11.03 6.08 -4.63
N ALA A 74 -10.38 5.36 -5.54
CA ALA A 74 -9.33 5.92 -6.40
C ALA A 74 -9.79 7.18 -7.18
N ALA A 75 -11.06 7.24 -7.56
CA ALA A 75 -11.65 8.38 -8.26
C ALA A 75 -11.70 9.68 -7.45
N LEU A 76 -11.31 9.69 -6.19
CA LEU A 76 -11.09 10.91 -5.42
C LEU A 76 -9.87 11.70 -5.94
N PHE A 77 -8.88 11.03 -6.53
CA PHE A 77 -7.57 11.58 -6.90
C PHE A 77 -7.45 11.72 -8.42
N THR A 78 -8.23 12.64 -9.00
CA THR A 78 -8.42 12.76 -10.46
C THR A 78 -7.19 13.24 -11.22
N HIS A 79 -6.20 13.84 -10.56
CA HIS A 79 -4.97 14.35 -11.18
C HIS A 79 -3.77 13.41 -11.01
N ALA A 80 -3.95 12.34 -10.22
CA ALA A 80 -2.87 11.40 -9.91
C ALA A 80 -2.53 10.48 -11.09
N ARG A 81 -1.29 10.01 -11.11
CA ARG A 81 -0.91 8.81 -11.85
C ARG A 81 -1.28 7.59 -11.02
N PHE A 82 -1.81 6.57 -11.65
CA PHE A 82 -2.18 5.33 -10.96
C PHE A 82 -1.15 4.25 -11.26
N HIS A 83 -0.72 3.52 -10.23
CA HIS A 83 0.31 2.49 -10.32
C HIS A 83 -0.22 1.16 -9.82
N ASP A 84 0.02 0.10 -10.58
CA ASP A 84 -0.19 -1.28 -10.17
C ASP A 84 1.03 -2.16 -10.52
N VAL A 85 0.86 -3.48 -10.61
CA VAL A 85 1.94 -4.41 -10.98
C VAL A 85 2.40 -4.25 -12.43
N TRP A 86 1.52 -3.80 -13.34
CA TRP A 86 1.80 -3.81 -14.79
C TRP A 86 2.24 -2.47 -15.36
N ALA A 87 1.65 -1.37 -14.85
CA ALA A 87 1.72 -0.12 -15.59
C ALA A 87 1.60 1.13 -14.72
N ILE A 88 1.70 2.27 -15.40
CA ILE A 88 1.28 3.59 -14.93
C ILE A 88 0.11 4.02 -15.81
N TYR A 89 -0.94 4.53 -15.20
CA TYR A 89 -2.14 5.03 -15.87
C TYR A 89 -2.31 6.51 -15.56
N GLN A 90 -2.51 7.31 -16.58
CA GLN A 90 -2.86 8.72 -16.40
C GLN A 90 -3.75 9.16 -17.57
N ASP A 91 -4.91 9.70 -17.26
CA ASP A 91 -5.95 10.03 -18.23
C ASP A 91 -6.32 8.80 -19.09
N ASP A 92 -6.08 8.85 -20.40
CA ASP A 92 -6.27 7.76 -21.37
C ASP A 92 -4.95 7.07 -21.79
N VAL A 93 -3.85 7.34 -21.05
CA VAL A 93 -2.53 6.79 -21.34
C VAL A 93 -2.21 5.62 -20.42
N TRP A 94 -1.87 4.49 -21.02
CA TRP A 94 -1.32 3.30 -20.38
C TRP A 94 0.16 3.16 -20.73
N THR A 95 1.03 3.18 -19.70
CA THR A 95 2.48 3.02 -19.88
C THR A 95 2.95 1.76 -19.16
N ASP A 96 3.26 0.72 -19.93
CA ASP A 96 3.77 -0.55 -19.37
C ASP A 96 5.11 -0.33 -18.67
N ARG A 97 5.25 -0.96 -17.50
CA ARG A 97 6.51 -1.07 -16.77
C ARG A 97 6.46 -2.24 -15.80
N PRO A 98 7.57 -2.89 -15.46
CA PRO A 98 7.62 -3.83 -14.34
C PRO A 98 7.41 -3.06 -13.02
N ALA A 99 6.69 -3.64 -12.06
CA ALA A 99 6.63 -3.08 -10.71
C ALA A 99 7.94 -3.28 -9.97
N ASP A 100 8.52 -4.46 -10.11
CA ASP A 100 9.69 -4.87 -9.33
C ASP A 100 10.88 -3.95 -9.57
N GLY A 101 11.36 -3.28 -8.50
CA GLY A 101 12.43 -2.30 -8.55
C GLY A 101 12.06 -0.94 -9.17
N PHE A 102 10.78 -0.66 -9.40
CA PHE A 102 10.35 0.63 -9.92
C PHE A 102 10.21 1.66 -8.78
N PHE A 103 10.85 2.81 -8.95
CA PHE A 103 10.75 3.93 -8.02
C PHE A 103 9.66 4.90 -8.47
N VAL A 104 8.58 5.02 -7.70
CA VAL A 104 7.52 6.03 -7.87
C VAL A 104 8.05 7.42 -7.48
N ALA A 105 8.87 7.46 -6.44
CA ALA A 105 9.56 8.64 -5.94
C ALA A 105 10.93 8.21 -5.36
N PRO A 106 11.89 9.11 -5.10
CA PRO A 106 13.24 8.74 -4.67
C PRO A 106 13.34 7.77 -3.49
N SER A 107 12.39 7.83 -2.56
CA SER A 107 12.34 6.96 -1.38
C SER A 107 11.25 5.88 -1.45
N VAL A 108 10.49 5.78 -2.55
CA VAL A 108 9.32 4.90 -2.68
C VAL A 108 9.50 3.93 -3.84
N GLU A 109 9.80 2.68 -3.52
CA GLU A 109 10.04 1.58 -4.46
C GLU A 109 8.84 0.61 -4.46
N LEU A 110 8.47 0.10 -5.62
CA LEU A 110 7.51 -0.99 -5.77
C LEU A 110 8.25 -2.33 -5.85
N ARG A 111 7.63 -3.36 -5.26
CA ARG A 111 8.10 -4.74 -5.34
C ARG A 111 6.94 -5.68 -5.62
N SER A 112 7.12 -6.58 -6.58
CA SER A 112 6.18 -7.67 -6.83
C SER A 112 6.22 -8.65 -5.65
N THR A 113 5.06 -8.91 -5.05
CA THR A 113 4.91 -9.77 -3.87
C THR A 113 3.63 -10.60 -4.00
N PRO A 114 3.53 -11.44 -5.06
CA PRO A 114 2.31 -12.19 -5.34
C PRO A 114 2.00 -13.23 -4.28
N GLY A 115 0.72 -13.60 -4.18
CA GLY A 115 0.27 -14.68 -3.29
C GLY A 115 -1.19 -14.55 -2.90
N HIS A 116 -1.63 -13.43 -2.34
CA HIS A 116 -3.05 -13.16 -2.12
C HIS A 116 -3.75 -13.05 -3.48
N THR A 117 -3.15 -12.28 -4.39
CA THR A 117 -3.43 -12.34 -5.83
C THR A 117 -2.12 -12.50 -6.62
N PRO A 118 -2.17 -12.91 -7.92
CA PRO A 118 -0.96 -12.96 -8.76
C PRO A 118 -0.36 -11.57 -9.04
N GLN A 119 -1.10 -10.51 -8.78
CA GLN A 119 -0.78 -9.13 -9.12
C GLN A 119 -0.39 -8.28 -7.89
N ASP A 120 -0.22 -8.90 -6.72
CA ASP A 120 0.14 -8.14 -5.53
C ASP A 120 1.49 -7.46 -5.66
N ILE A 121 1.54 -6.21 -5.21
CA ILE A 121 2.77 -5.46 -5.00
C ILE A 121 2.83 -4.92 -3.58
N SER A 122 4.03 -4.79 -3.08
CA SER A 122 4.34 -4.06 -1.84
C SER A 122 4.99 -2.73 -2.17
N THR A 123 4.67 -1.70 -1.39
CA THR A 123 5.33 -0.39 -1.45
C THR A 123 6.39 -0.33 -0.36
N LEU A 124 7.65 -0.23 -0.77
CA LEU A 124 8.81 -0.11 0.10
C LEU A 124 9.18 1.36 0.27
N ILE A 125 9.19 1.86 1.49
CA ILE A 125 9.43 3.27 1.80
C ILE A 125 10.70 3.38 2.64
N HIS A 126 11.74 3.96 2.05
CA HIS A 126 13.05 4.12 2.66
C HIS A 126 13.07 5.40 3.51
N THR A 127 12.81 5.28 4.81
CA THR A 127 12.79 6.40 5.76
C THR A 127 14.12 6.55 6.50
N ASP A 128 14.32 7.69 7.16
CA ASP A 128 15.51 7.92 8.03
C ASP A 128 15.55 6.93 9.21
N GLU A 129 14.40 6.36 9.60
CA GLU A 129 14.27 5.39 10.69
C GLU A 129 14.46 3.93 10.23
N GLY A 130 14.46 3.69 8.93
CA GLY A 130 14.56 2.38 8.30
C GLY A 130 13.45 2.11 7.29
N LEU A 131 13.35 0.87 6.84
CA LEU A 131 12.38 0.46 5.83
C LEU A 131 10.97 0.31 6.42
N VAL A 132 10.01 1.04 5.87
CA VAL A 132 8.57 0.84 6.11
C VAL A 132 7.97 0.17 4.88
N VAL A 133 7.10 -0.84 5.08
CA VAL A 133 6.49 -1.59 3.97
C VAL A 133 4.98 -1.55 4.09
N CYS A 134 4.28 -1.01 3.06
CA CYS A 134 2.84 -1.17 2.90
C CYS A 134 2.60 -2.41 2.05
N THR A 135 1.79 -3.36 2.52
CA THR A 135 1.63 -4.65 1.84
C THR A 135 0.35 -5.39 2.25
N HIS A 136 -0.26 -6.11 1.32
CA HIS A 136 -1.39 -7.01 1.61
C HIS A 136 -0.95 -8.45 1.96
N LEU A 137 0.35 -8.71 2.12
CA LEU A 137 0.86 -10.02 2.58
C LEU A 137 0.34 -10.40 3.97
N TRP A 138 -0.06 -9.43 4.77
CA TRP A 138 -0.77 -9.58 6.05
C TRP A 138 -2.05 -8.76 6.05
N TRP A 139 -3.15 -9.37 6.46
CA TRP A 139 -4.37 -8.61 6.72
C TRP A 139 -4.19 -7.71 7.95
N SER A 140 -3.58 -8.25 9.00
CA SER A 140 -3.24 -7.53 10.24
C SER A 140 -2.10 -8.23 10.98
N ALA A 141 -1.59 -7.61 12.05
CA ALA A 141 -0.63 -8.25 12.96
C ALA A 141 -1.16 -9.55 13.61
N ALA A 142 -2.48 -9.69 13.71
CA ALA A 142 -3.14 -10.85 14.31
C ALA A 142 -3.44 -11.97 13.29
N GLY A 143 -3.10 -11.79 12.04
CA GLY A 143 -3.36 -12.78 10.99
C GLY A 143 -4.43 -12.35 9.99
N PRO A 144 -5.02 -13.30 9.21
CA PRO A 144 -4.91 -14.76 9.40
C PRO A 144 -3.53 -15.32 9.06
N GLU A 145 -3.14 -16.42 9.73
CA GLU A 145 -1.91 -17.16 9.40
C GLU A 145 -2.02 -17.77 7.99
N VAL A 146 -3.13 -18.45 7.74
CA VAL A 146 -3.52 -18.93 6.40
C VAL A 146 -4.56 -17.98 5.84
N ASP A 147 -4.25 -17.35 4.73
CA ASP A 147 -5.18 -16.42 4.05
C ASP A 147 -6.24 -17.23 3.30
N PRO A 148 -7.54 -17.14 3.72
CA PRO A 148 -8.60 -17.95 3.11
C PRO A 148 -8.97 -17.50 1.68
N LEU A 149 -8.45 -16.35 1.24
CA LEU A 149 -8.72 -15.77 -0.08
C LEU A 149 -7.48 -15.75 -0.98
N ALA A 150 -6.33 -16.27 -0.50
CA ALA A 150 -5.12 -16.30 -1.30
C ALA A 150 -5.27 -17.24 -2.51
N ASP A 151 -4.91 -16.76 -3.68
CA ASP A 151 -4.85 -17.55 -4.90
C ASP A 151 -3.73 -18.62 -4.81
N ASP A 152 -2.63 -18.30 -4.11
CA ASP A 152 -1.49 -19.20 -3.90
C ASP A 152 -0.87 -18.98 -2.52
N GLN A 153 -1.20 -19.83 -1.57
CA GLN A 153 -0.71 -19.73 -0.19
C GLN A 153 0.80 -19.99 -0.07
N GLU A 154 1.39 -20.87 -0.89
CA GLU A 154 2.84 -21.14 -0.86
C GLU A 154 3.62 -19.94 -1.39
N LEU A 155 3.09 -19.29 -2.40
CA LEU A 155 3.66 -18.07 -2.96
C LEU A 155 3.54 -16.91 -1.97
N LEU A 156 2.38 -16.77 -1.30
CA LEU A 156 2.16 -15.79 -0.23
C LEU A 156 3.20 -15.94 0.88
N GLU A 157 3.43 -17.17 1.36
CA GLU A 157 4.43 -17.45 2.39
C GLU A 157 5.86 -17.14 1.92
N ARG A 158 6.17 -17.37 0.66
CA ARG A 158 7.45 -16.99 0.08
C ARG A 158 7.62 -15.47 0.06
N SER A 159 6.63 -14.75 -0.45
CA SER A 159 6.62 -13.28 -0.49
C SER A 159 6.75 -12.67 0.91
N ARG A 160 6.07 -13.26 1.92
CA ARG A 160 6.24 -12.86 3.34
C ARG A 160 7.69 -13.00 3.80
N ARG A 161 8.34 -14.15 3.53
CA ARG A 161 9.75 -14.36 3.91
C ARG A 161 10.68 -13.39 3.20
N GLU A 162 10.45 -13.12 1.92
CA GLU A 162 11.25 -12.17 1.13
C GLU A 162 11.14 -10.75 1.68
N VAL A 163 9.94 -10.29 2.05
CA VAL A 163 9.74 -8.98 2.67
C VAL A 163 10.38 -8.92 4.07
N LEU A 164 10.22 -9.95 4.89
CA LEU A 164 10.87 -10.01 6.22
C LEU A 164 12.40 -10.02 6.14
N ALA A 165 12.97 -10.63 5.09
CA ALA A 165 14.42 -10.64 4.86
C ALA A 165 14.98 -9.24 4.55
N LEU A 166 14.15 -8.28 4.14
CA LEU A 166 14.54 -6.87 4.00
C LEU A 166 14.67 -6.15 5.35
N ALA A 167 14.33 -6.82 6.46
CA ALA A 167 14.37 -6.29 7.83
C ALA A 167 13.58 -4.97 7.99
N PRO A 168 12.29 -4.90 7.58
CA PRO A 168 11.50 -3.70 7.75
C PRO A 168 11.35 -3.35 9.24
N VAL A 169 11.47 -2.06 9.56
CA VAL A 169 11.23 -1.56 10.92
C VAL A 169 9.73 -1.47 11.23
N LYS A 170 8.89 -1.42 10.18
CA LYS A 170 7.43 -1.33 10.29
C LYS A 170 6.75 -1.94 9.07
N ILE A 171 5.68 -2.68 9.31
CA ILE A 171 4.75 -3.14 8.28
C ILE A 171 3.41 -2.43 8.47
N ILE A 172 2.86 -1.89 7.39
CA ILE A 172 1.50 -1.36 7.32
C ILE A 172 0.70 -2.41 6.52
N PRO A 173 -0.18 -3.17 7.19
CA PRO A 173 -0.90 -4.29 6.57
C PRO A 173 -2.12 -3.82 5.79
N GLY A 174 -2.72 -4.71 5.00
CA GLY A 174 -3.90 -4.41 4.20
C GLY A 174 -5.13 -4.00 5.01
N HIS A 175 -5.32 -4.53 6.22
CA HIS A 175 -6.55 -4.38 7.02
C HIS A 175 -6.29 -4.21 8.52
N GLY A 176 -5.50 -3.24 8.92
CA GLY A 176 -5.28 -3.00 10.35
C GLY A 176 -4.15 -2.02 10.64
N PRO A 177 -3.94 -1.72 11.92
CA PRO A 177 -2.88 -0.81 12.30
C PRO A 177 -1.49 -1.37 11.98
N ALA A 178 -0.57 -0.46 11.75
CA ALA A 178 0.84 -0.78 11.52
C ALA A 178 1.45 -1.54 12.70
N PHE A 179 2.41 -2.43 12.41
CA PHE A 179 3.09 -3.23 13.42
C PHE A 179 4.59 -3.36 13.13
N VAL A 180 5.35 -3.71 14.17
CA VAL A 180 6.76 -4.08 14.06
C VAL A 180 6.83 -5.59 13.84
N PRO A 181 7.40 -6.08 12.73
CA PRO A 181 7.51 -7.50 12.49
C PRO A 181 8.45 -8.16 13.51
N SER A 182 8.13 -9.38 13.93
CA SER A 182 9.07 -10.18 14.70
C SER A 182 10.26 -10.55 13.81
N PRO A 183 11.51 -10.56 14.34
CA PRO A 183 12.64 -11.04 13.56
C PRO A 183 12.37 -12.50 13.12
N PRO A 184 12.86 -12.92 11.94
CA PRO A 184 12.73 -14.30 11.51
C PRO A 184 13.32 -15.22 12.57
N THR A 185 12.55 -16.20 13.02
CA THR A 185 13.06 -17.29 13.87
C THR A 185 14.03 -18.11 13.02
N GLU A 186 15.29 -18.27 13.51
CA GLU A 186 16.30 -19.14 12.91
C GLU A 186 15.85 -20.59 12.78
#